data_327b06667432cdcfcd390f194b1ac75a
#
_entry.id   327b06667432cdcfcd390f194b1ac75a
#
_cell.length_a   1.000
_cell.length_b   1.000
_cell.length_c   1.000
_cell.angle_alpha   90.00
_cell.angle_beta   90.00
_cell.angle_gamma   90.00
#
_symmetry.space_group_name_H-M   'P 1'
#
loop_
_entity.id
_entity.type
_entity.pdbx_description
1 polymer ?
#
loop_
_entity_poly.entity_id
_entity_poly.type
_entity_poly.pdbx_seq_one_letter_code
_entity_poly.pdbx_strand_id
1 'polypeptide(L)'
;MSILKLKNVSYRYKDAKKDEYVLKNIDYEFCTGKLYVIKGKSGSGKTTFLSLISGLETNYEGSILYKDKELKKTNLDKYRNTNIGIVFQSYNLLPSLTAIENIMLSMNINGMKTKKREKALELMKSVGLDESYANRRILKLSGGEQQRVSIARSISYNPSIIIADEPTGNLDPQTEKDIMEIFKKQAKAGKCVIIVTHSENVCKYADYIYELKKKWFFISFSMCLKFLKLLVVYFRYTLLYR
;
A
#
# COMPACT_ATOMS: atom_id res chain seq x y z
N MET A 1 3.40 19.20 6.48
CA MET A 1 4.55 18.65 7.24
C MET A 1 5.03 17.40 6.52
N SER A 2 6.34 17.27 6.31
CA SER A 2 6.91 16.09 5.66
C SER A 2 6.83 14.88 6.59
N ILE A 3 6.35 13.76 6.08
CA ILE A 3 6.20 12.53 6.85
C ILE A 3 7.21 11.45 6.43
N LEU A 4 7.59 11.45 5.15
CA LEU A 4 8.55 10.49 4.59
C LEU A 4 9.48 11.22 3.63
N LYS A 5 10.79 11.01 3.77
CA LYS A 5 11.82 11.60 2.91
C LYS A 5 12.79 10.51 2.45
N LEU A 6 13.08 10.50 1.17
CA LEU A 6 14.13 9.70 0.56
C LEU A 6 15.27 10.65 0.17
N LYS A 7 16.49 10.33 0.58
CA LYS A 7 17.70 11.12 0.28
C LYS A 7 18.73 10.22 -0.39
N ASN A 8 18.97 10.47 -1.66
CA ASN A 8 19.94 9.76 -2.50
C ASN A 8 19.77 8.22 -2.41
N VAL A 9 18.51 7.75 -2.43
CA VAL A 9 18.21 6.33 -2.25
C VAL A 9 18.50 5.57 -3.53
N SER A 10 19.35 4.54 -3.41
CA SER A 10 19.66 3.62 -4.49
C SER A 10 19.47 2.18 -4.02
N TYR A 11 18.99 1.32 -4.92
CA TYR A 11 18.73 -0.07 -4.61
C TYR A 11 19.09 -0.98 -5.79
N ARG A 12 19.76 -2.10 -5.47
CA ARG A 12 20.01 -3.22 -6.37
C ARG A 12 19.75 -4.54 -5.65
N TYR A 13 19.37 -5.55 -6.39
CA TYR A 13 19.26 -6.90 -5.82
C TYR A 13 20.64 -7.49 -5.52
N LYS A 14 20.70 -8.39 -4.55
CA LYS A 14 21.96 -9.02 -4.12
C LYS A 14 22.67 -9.76 -5.26
N ASP A 15 21.89 -10.37 -6.15
CA ASP A 15 22.39 -11.17 -7.28
C ASP A 15 22.61 -10.33 -8.55
N ALA A 16 22.36 -9.01 -8.50
CA ALA A 16 22.58 -8.11 -9.61
C ALA A 16 24.05 -7.73 -9.75
N LYS A 17 24.49 -7.45 -10.99
CA LYS A 17 25.84 -6.93 -11.25
C LYS A 17 26.04 -5.60 -10.51
N LYS A 18 27.30 -5.23 -10.26
CA LYS A 18 27.67 -4.08 -9.43
C LYS A 18 26.99 -2.76 -9.84
N ASP A 19 26.72 -2.58 -11.13
CA ASP A 19 26.11 -1.36 -11.69
C ASP A 19 24.63 -1.49 -12.04
N GLU A 20 23.99 -2.62 -11.73
CA GLU A 20 22.59 -2.91 -12.04
C GLU A 20 21.62 -2.40 -10.94
N TYR A 21 21.47 -1.10 -10.83
CA TYR A 21 20.52 -0.49 -9.91
C TYR A 21 19.09 -0.54 -10.49
N VAL A 22 18.13 -1.01 -9.69
CA VAL A 22 16.70 -0.92 -9.97
C VAL A 22 16.19 0.50 -9.71
N LEU A 23 16.66 1.09 -8.60
CA LEU A 23 16.43 2.49 -8.25
C LEU A 23 17.81 3.15 -8.06
N LYS A 24 17.99 4.38 -8.54
CA LYS A 24 19.27 5.09 -8.41
C LYS A 24 19.05 6.56 -8.12
N ASN A 25 19.67 7.02 -7.03
CA ASN A 25 19.68 8.42 -6.60
C ASN A 25 18.26 9.01 -6.54
N ILE A 26 17.36 8.35 -5.81
CA ILE A 26 15.98 8.82 -5.62
C ILE A 26 15.94 9.81 -4.46
N ASP A 27 15.49 11.03 -4.77
CA ASP A 27 15.26 12.11 -3.82
C ASP A 27 13.81 12.53 -3.89
N TYR A 28 12.96 11.99 -2.99
CA TYR A 28 11.53 12.27 -2.92
C TYR A 28 11.12 12.70 -1.51
N GLU A 29 10.17 13.61 -1.45
CA GLU A 29 9.58 14.07 -0.19
C GLU A 29 8.07 13.93 -0.23
N PHE A 30 7.49 13.34 0.82
CA PHE A 30 6.07 13.10 0.96
C PHE A 30 5.53 13.80 2.21
N CYS A 31 4.51 14.63 2.01
CA CYS A 31 3.85 15.39 3.05
C CYS A 31 2.49 14.79 3.41
N THR A 32 2.06 15.02 4.64
CA THR A 32 0.67 14.73 5.06
C THR A 32 -0.32 15.61 4.29
N GLY A 33 -1.54 15.10 4.09
CA GLY A 33 -2.60 15.84 3.42
C GLY A 33 -2.45 15.92 1.89
N LYS A 34 -1.60 15.08 1.29
CA LYS A 34 -1.29 15.09 -0.13
C LYS A 34 -1.43 13.70 -0.76
N LEU A 35 -1.82 13.70 -2.03
CA LEU A 35 -1.86 12.53 -2.89
C LEU A 35 -0.72 12.60 -3.91
N TYR A 36 0.16 11.62 -3.83
CA TYR A 36 1.31 11.45 -4.71
C TYR A 36 1.07 10.29 -5.67
N VAL A 37 1.47 10.45 -6.91
CA VAL A 37 1.53 9.36 -7.88
C VAL A 37 2.98 9.10 -8.25
N ILE A 38 3.39 7.85 -8.12
CA ILE A 38 4.67 7.35 -8.62
C ILE A 38 4.40 6.69 -9.96
N LYS A 39 4.65 7.41 -11.03
CA LYS A 39 4.43 6.96 -12.40
C LYS A 39 5.62 6.17 -12.90
N GLY A 40 5.39 5.08 -13.61
CA GLY A 40 6.45 4.32 -14.26
C GLY A 40 5.95 3.15 -15.09
N LYS A 41 6.66 2.81 -16.17
CA LYS A 41 6.37 1.65 -17.01
C LYS A 41 6.55 0.35 -16.22
N SER A 42 6.00 -0.76 -16.73
CA SER A 42 6.27 -2.08 -16.15
C SER A 42 7.79 -2.33 -16.07
N GLY A 43 8.26 -2.83 -14.91
CA GLY A 43 9.68 -3.06 -14.66
C GLY A 43 10.51 -1.81 -14.33
N SER A 44 9.90 -0.64 -14.05
CA SER A 44 10.64 0.57 -13.63
C SER A 44 11.04 0.58 -12.15
N GLY A 45 10.75 -0.48 -11.39
CA GLY A 45 11.09 -0.55 -9.97
C GLY A 45 9.98 -0.07 -9.03
N LYS A 46 8.72 0.10 -9.50
CA LYS A 46 7.59 0.56 -8.70
C LYS A 46 7.37 -0.28 -7.44
N THR A 47 7.28 -1.60 -7.59
CA THR A 47 7.11 -2.53 -6.47
C THR A 47 8.32 -2.54 -5.52
N THR A 48 9.52 -2.41 -6.08
CA THR A 48 10.75 -2.25 -5.29
C THR A 48 10.70 -0.96 -4.46
N PHE A 49 10.28 0.15 -5.07
CA PHE A 49 10.08 1.41 -4.38
C PHE A 49 9.10 1.27 -3.21
N LEU A 50 7.95 0.61 -3.43
CA LEU A 50 6.98 0.34 -2.36
C LEU A 50 7.58 -0.51 -1.24
N SER A 51 8.38 -1.52 -1.58
CA SER A 51 9.06 -2.37 -0.58
C SER A 51 10.03 -1.59 0.30
N LEU A 52 10.73 -0.60 -0.27
CA LEU A 52 11.63 0.27 0.48
C LEU A 52 10.87 1.18 1.45
N ILE A 53 9.89 1.93 0.94
CA ILE A 53 9.16 2.91 1.75
C ILE A 53 8.25 2.26 2.80
N SER A 54 7.84 1.01 2.59
CA SER A 54 7.08 0.24 3.58
C SER A 54 7.98 -0.45 4.63
N GLY A 55 9.31 -0.35 4.49
CA GLY A 55 10.26 -0.98 5.42
C GLY A 55 10.31 -2.50 5.31
N LEU A 56 9.94 -3.07 4.17
CA LEU A 56 10.04 -4.50 3.89
C LEU A 56 11.44 -4.88 3.39
N GLU A 57 12.04 -3.97 2.65
CA GLU A 57 13.42 -4.08 2.21
C GLU A 57 14.23 -2.96 2.86
N THR A 58 15.35 -3.33 3.48
CA THR A 58 16.19 -2.40 4.23
C THR A 58 17.61 -2.29 3.69
N ASN A 59 17.99 -3.15 2.75
CA ASN A 59 19.31 -3.15 2.14
C ASN A 59 19.36 -2.19 0.95
N TYR A 60 19.40 -0.89 1.23
CA TYR A 60 19.52 0.20 0.24
C TYR A 60 20.64 1.16 0.64
N GLU A 61 21.18 1.86 -0.35
CA GLU A 61 22.10 2.99 -0.19
C GLU A 61 21.30 4.27 0.02
N GLY A 62 21.89 5.28 0.67
CA GLY A 62 21.20 6.53 1.02
C GLY A 62 20.38 6.42 2.29
N SER A 63 19.39 7.27 2.44
CA SER A 63 18.60 7.41 3.66
C SER A 63 17.11 7.52 3.37
N ILE A 64 16.28 6.78 4.13
CA ILE A 64 14.81 6.93 4.16
C ILE A 64 14.44 7.36 5.57
N LEU A 65 13.84 8.54 5.68
CA LEU A 65 13.45 9.13 6.96
C LEU A 65 11.93 9.08 7.11
N TYR A 66 11.45 8.51 8.19
CA TYR A 66 10.07 8.61 8.65
C TYR A 66 9.99 9.55 9.85
N LYS A 67 9.26 10.67 9.72
CA LYS A 67 9.19 11.74 10.75
C LYS A 67 10.59 12.14 11.22
N ASP A 68 11.47 12.41 10.26
CA ASP A 68 12.87 12.81 10.44
C ASP A 68 13.76 11.78 11.16
N LYS A 69 13.29 10.55 11.39
CA LYS A 69 14.06 9.44 11.95
C LYS A 69 14.40 8.42 10.86
N GLU A 70 15.64 7.94 10.85
CA GLU A 70 16.08 6.92 9.90
C GLU A 70 15.23 5.64 10.01
N LEU A 71 14.59 5.25 8.91
CA LEU A 71 13.63 4.14 8.90
C LEU A 71 14.28 2.82 9.32
N LYS A 72 15.53 2.54 8.89
CA LYS A 72 16.30 1.33 9.26
C LYS A 72 16.54 1.21 10.78
N LYS A 73 16.52 2.33 11.50
CA LYS A 73 16.76 2.38 12.95
C LYS A 73 15.47 2.35 13.77
N THR A 74 14.31 2.28 13.11
CA THR A 74 13.02 2.20 13.79
C THR A 74 12.57 0.75 13.97
N ASN A 75 11.58 0.53 14.84
CA ASN A 75 10.90 -0.76 14.89
C ASN A 75 10.01 -0.89 13.64
N LEU A 76 10.49 -1.64 12.65
CA LEU A 76 9.84 -1.79 11.35
C LEU A 76 8.50 -2.52 11.44
N ASP A 77 8.34 -3.47 12.36
CA ASP A 77 7.06 -4.17 12.57
C ASP A 77 6.01 -3.19 13.10
N LYS A 78 6.37 -2.39 14.09
CA LYS A 78 5.50 -1.32 14.58
C LYS A 78 5.19 -0.31 13.49
N TYR A 79 6.20 0.10 12.70
CA TYR A 79 6.02 1.03 11.59
C TYR A 79 4.98 0.50 10.59
N ARG A 80 5.12 -0.74 10.13
CA ARG A 80 4.18 -1.38 9.20
C ARG A 80 2.79 -1.53 9.80
N ASN A 81 2.71 -2.00 11.04
CA ASN A 81 1.43 -2.31 11.66
C ASN A 81 0.62 -1.08 12.05
N THR A 82 1.26 0.06 12.34
CA THR A 82 0.54 1.23 12.87
C THR A 82 0.53 2.42 11.92
N ASN A 83 1.54 2.55 11.06
CA ASN A 83 1.72 3.78 10.29
C ASN A 83 1.49 3.63 8.79
N ILE A 84 1.53 2.40 8.26
CA ILE A 84 1.41 2.11 6.84
C ILE A 84 0.14 1.30 6.56
N GLY A 85 -0.76 1.82 5.73
CA GLY A 85 -1.86 1.05 5.12
C GLY A 85 -1.47 0.67 3.70
N ILE A 86 -1.56 -0.61 3.33
CA ILE A 86 -1.21 -1.07 1.99
C ILE A 86 -2.44 -1.60 1.28
N VAL A 87 -2.64 -1.13 0.04
CA VAL A 87 -3.65 -1.60 -0.91
C VAL A 87 -2.92 -2.21 -2.10
N PHE A 88 -3.21 -3.47 -2.41
CA PHE A 88 -2.57 -4.23 -3.48
C PHE A 88 -3.45 -4.32 -4.72
N GLN A 89 -2.85 -4.49 -5.88
CA GLN A 89 -3.53 -4.69 -7.15
C GLN A 89 -4.44 -5.94 -7.13
N SER A 90 -4.01 -7.02 -6.50
CA SER A 90 -4.75 -8.28 -6.35
C SER A 90 -5.63 -8.35 -5.09
N TYR A 91 -5.92 -7.19 -4.48
CA TYR A 91 -6.72 -7.01 -3.27
C TYR A 91 -6.17 -7.71 -2.02
N ASN A 92 -5.55 -8.86 -2.14
CA ASN A 92 -4.99 -9.70 -1.07
C ASN A 92 -5.96 -9.93 0.10
N LEU A 93 -7.24 -10.15 -0.23
CA LEU A 93 -8.27 -10.49 0.72
C LEU A 93 -8.26 -12.00 1.00
N LEU A 94 -8.68 -12.39 2.20
CA LEU A 94 -8.83 -13.79 2.58
C LEU A 94 -10.17 -14.31 2.06
N PRO A 95 -10.19 -15.26 1.08
CA PRO A 95 -11.44 -15.72 0.46
C PRO A 95 -12.34 -16.48 1.42
N SER A 96 -11.77 -17.09 2.46
CA SER A 96 -12.50 -17.81 3.52
C SER A 96 -13.30 -16.89 4.44
N LEU A 97 -12.94 -15.62 4.50
CA LEU A 97 -13.58 -14.61 5.34
C LEU A 97 -14.62 -13.81 4.55
N THR A 98 -15.55 -13.21 5.27
CA THR A 98 -16.49 -12.21 4.75
C THR A 98 -15.83 -10.85 4.56
N ALA A 99 -16.52 -9.89 3.95
CA ALA A 99 -16.04 -8.53 3.77
C ALA A 99 -15.69 -7.87 5.12
N ILE A 100 -16.60 -7.93 6.08
CA ILE A 100 -16.39 -7.32 7.39
C ILE A 100 -15.29 -8.00 8.19
N GLU A 101 -15.18 -9.35 8.11
CA GLU A 101 -14.12 -10.09 8.78
C GLU A 101 -12.73 -9.74 8.25
N ASN A 102 -12.59 -9.53 6.93
CA ASN A 102 -11.34 -9.04 6.33
C ASN A 102 -10.92 -7.67 6.90
N ILE A 103 -11.88 -6.77 7.14
CA ILE A 103 -11.60 -5.46 7.72
C ILE A 103 -11.23 -5.60 9.20
N MET A 104 -12.02 -6.38 9.95
CA MET A 104 -11.79 -6.60 11.39
C MET A 104 -10.48 -7.32 11.68
N LEU A 105 -9.97 -8.14 10.75
CA LEU A 105 -8.69 -8.81 10.89
C LEU A 105 -7.55 -7.83 11.15
N SER A 106 -7.47 -6.75 10.37
CA SER A 106 -6.44 -5.72 10.57
C SER A 106 -6.60 -4.99 11.89
N MET A 107 -7.83 -4.77 12.34
CA MET A 107 -8.10 -4.19 13.66
C MET A 107 -7.64 -5.11 14.79
N ASN A 108 -7.82 -6.44 14.63
CA ASN A 108 -7.34 -7.43 15.59
C ASN A 108 -5.81 -7.41 15.71
N ILE A 109 -5.12 -7.42 14.57
CA ILE A 109 -3.63 -7.37 14.51
C ILE A 109 -3.12 -6.10 15.19
N ASN A 110 -3.85 -4.99 15.06
CA ASN A 110 -3.50 -3.71 15.70
C ASN A 110 -3.96 -3.61 17.16
N GLY A 111 -4.45 -4.69 17.76
CA GLY A 111 -4.80 -4.74 19.18
C GLY A 111 -6.09 -4.03 19.57
N MET A 112 -6.96 -3.68 18.61
CA MET A 112 -8.28 -3.12 18.92
C MET A 112 -9.14 -4.16 19.63
N LYS A 113 -9.65 -3.83 20.84
CA LYS A 113 -10.40 -4.79 21.69
C LYS A 113 -11.92 -4.68 21.53
N THR A 114 -12.45 -3.48 21.31
CA THR A 114 -13.90 -3.22 21.37
C THR A 114 -14.41 -2.53 20.10
N LYS A 115 -15.74 -2.58 19.89
CA LYS A 115 -16.44 -1.87 18.79
C LYS A 115 -15.91 -2.13 17.38
N LYS A 116 -15.25 -3.27 17.14
CA LYS A 116 -14.65 -3.58 15.84
C LYS A 116 -15.69 -3.67 14.72
N ARG A 117 -16.84 -4.32 15.01
CA ARG A 117 -17.88 -4.49 14.00
C ARG A 117 -18.52 -3.15 13.62
N GLU A 118 -18.88 -2.31 14.59
CA GLU A 118 -19.41 -0.97 14.36
C GLU A 118 -18.46 -0.14 13.49
N LYS A 119 -17.20 -0.08 13.91
CA LYS A 119 -16.18 0.67 13.16
C LYS A 119 -15.92 0.08 11.76
N ALA A 120 -16.00 -1.24 11.59
CA ALA A 120 -15.85 -1.86 10.27
C ALA A 120 -17.01 -1.49 9.35
N LEU A 121 -18.24 -1.44 9.85
CA LEU A 121 -19.41 -0.97 9.10
C LEU A 121 -19.29 0.50 8.70
N GLU A 122 -18.83 1.36 9.61
CA GLU A 122 -18.55 2.78 9.31
C GLU A 122 -17.49 2.90 8.18
N LEU A 123 -16.45 2.08 8.24
CA LEU A 123 -15.41 2.06 7.21
C LEU A 123 -15.95 1.57 5.87
N MET A 124 -16.78 0.52 5.86
CA MET A 124 -17.45 0.06 4.63
C MET A 124 -18.26 1.20 4.01
N LYS A 125 -19.08 1.87 4.79
CA LYS A 125 -19.86 3.03 4.33
C LYS A 125 -18.95 4.16 3.80
N SER A 126 -17.83 4.43 4.46
CA SER A 126 -16.89 5.49 4.06
C SER A 126 -16.22 5.24 2.70
N VAL A 127 -16.10 3.97 2.29
CA VAL A 127 -15.59 3.56 0.98
C VAL A 127 -16.69 3.24 -0.03
N GLY A 128 -17.95 3.55 0.30
CA GLY A 128 -19.10 3.34 -0.60
C GLY A 128 -19.55 1.90 -0.73
N LEU A 129 -19.35 1.08 0.31
CA LEU A 129 -19.94 -0.26 0.43
C LEU A 129 -21.14 -0.23 1.36
N ASP A 130 -22.28 -0.75 0.89
CA ASP A 130 -23.48 -0.91 1.69
C ASP A 130 -23.31 -2.02 2.76
N GLU A 131 -23.98 -1.87 3.88
CA GLU A 131 -23.92 -2.82 5.00
C GLU A 131 -24.39 -4.24 4.61
N SER A 132 -25.27 -4.38 3.63
CA SER A 132 -25.73 -5.68 3.11
C SER A 132 -24.59 -6.55 2.55
N TYR A 133 -23.45 -5.95 2.22
CA TYR A 133 -22.26 -6.68 1.78
C TYR A 133 -21.42 -7.22 2.93
N ALA A 134 -21.63 -6.79 4.17
CA ALA A 134 -20.79 -7.11 5.31
C ALA A 134 -20.53 -8.61 5.50
N ASN A 135 -21.58 -9.41 5.40
CA ASN A 135 -21.52 -10.85 5.60
C ASN A 135 -21.30 -11.65 4.30
N ARG A 136 -21.09 -10.97 3.16
CA ARG A 136 -20.78 -11.67 1.89
C ARG A 136 -19.34 -12.15 1.89
N ARG A 137 -19.12 -13.36 1.40
CA ARG A 137 -17.77 -13.89 1.14
C ARG A 137 -17.12 -13.14 -0.01
N ILE A 138 -15.79 -12.98 0.07
CA ILE A 138 -15.01 -12.19 -0.91
C ILE A 138 -15.24 -12.65 -2.34
N LEU A 139 -15.30 -13.95 -2.60
CA LEU A 139 -15.50 -14.50 -3.94
C LEU A 139 -16.90 -14.21 -4.54
N LYS A 140 -17.84 -13.69 -3.76
CA LYS A 140 -19.16 -13.25 -4.21
C LYS A 140 -19.25 -11.74 -4.44
N LEU A 141 -18.13 -11.03 -4.35
CA LEU A 141 -18.00 -9.60 -4.57
C LEU A 141 -17.40 -9.33 -5.94
N SER A 142 -17.86 -8.28 -6.61
CA SER A 142 -17.22 -7.75 -7.81
C SER A 142 -15.80 -7.23 -7.52
N GLY A 143 -14.99 -7.04 -8.56
CA GLY A 143 -13.63 -6.51 -8.41
C GLY A 143 -13.60 -5.14 -7.70
N GLY A 144 -14.51 -4.25 -8.04
CA GLY A 144 -14.64 -2.93 -7.41
C GLY A 144 -15.06 -3.02 -5.93
N GLU A 145 -15.97 -3.93 -5.58
CA GLU A 145 -16.37 -4.20 -4.18
C GLU A 145 -15.22 -4.80 -3.38
N GLN A 146 -14.46 -5.75 -3.95
CA GLN A 146 -13.27 -6.30 -3.33
C GLN A 146 -12.21 -5.21 -3.08
N GLN A 147 -12.01 -4.33 -4.04
CA GLN A 147 -11.08 -3.21 -3.87
C GLN A 147 -11.51 -2.27 -2.75
N ARG A 148 -12.79 -1.96 -2.63
CA ARG A 148 -13.33 -1.15 -1.53
C ARG A 148 -13.12 -1.83 -0.17
N VAL A 149 -13.31 -3.15 -0.07
CA VAL A 149 -12.97 -3.93 1.14
C VAL A 149 -11.48 -3.84 1.45
N SER A 150 -10.61 -3.98 0.45
CA SER A 150 -9.15 -3.86 0.61
C SER A 150 -8.75 -2.48 1.13
N ILE A 151 -9.35 -1.42 0.60
CA ILE A 151 -9.10 -0.05 1.08
C ILE A 151 -9.61 0.11 2.51
N ALA A 152 -10.85 -0.31 2.82
CA ALA A 152 -11.41 -0.23 4.18
C ALA A 152 -10.52 -0.96 5.20
N ARG A 153 -10.02 -2.15 4.82
CA ARG A 153 -9.05 -2.91 5.63
C ARG A 153 -7.77 -2.12 5.86
N SER A 154 -7.21 -1.51 4.82
CA SER A 154 -5.94 -0.78 4.90
C SER A 154 -6.01 0.46 5.78
N ILE A 155 -7.19 1.09 5.91
CA ILE A 155 -7.39 2.30 6.72
C ILE A 155 -7.98 2.00 8.11
N SER A 156 -8.26 0.74 8.44
CA SER A 156 -9.02 0.33 9.63
C SER A 156 -8.35 0.67 10.95
N TYR A 157 -7.05 0.76 10.98
CA TYR A 157 -6.24 1.15 12.15
C TYR A 157 -5.69 2.59 12.06
N ASN A 158 -6.27 3.40 11.17
CA ASN A 158 -5.96 4.82 11.03
C ASN A 158 -4.47 5.12 10.72
N PRO A 159 -3.85 4.48 9.72
CA PRO A 159 -2.44 4.71 9.37
C PRO A 159 -2.23 6.16 8.94
N SER A 160 -0.99 6.66 9.09
CA SER A 160 -0.60 8.00 8.64
C SER A 160 -0.20 8.05 7.15
N ILE A 161 0.21 6.91 6.60
CA ILE A 161 0.59 6.76 5.19
C ILE A 161 -0.26 5.64 4.58
N ILE A 162 -0.83 5.88 3.42
CA ILE A 162 -1.54 4.88 2.61
C ILE A 162 -0.74 4.68 1.33
N ILE A 163 -0.36 3.44 1.05
CA ILE A 163 0.37 3.05 -0.15
C ILE A 163 -0.55 2.17 -1.00
N ALA A 164 -0.66 2.45 -2.30
CA ALA A 164 -1.47 1.65 -3.20
C ALA A 164 -0.66 1.25 -4.45
N ASP A 165 -0.62 -0.05 -4.75
CA ASP A 165 0.03 -0.60 -5.93
C ASP A 165 -1.02 -0.91 -7.00
N GLU A 166 -1.04 -0.14 -8.09
CA GLU A 166 -1.98 -0.25 -9.23
C GLU A 166 -3.45 -0.45 -8.79
N PRO A 167 -4.01 0.42 -7.90
CA PRO A 167 -5.26 0.13 -7.21
C PRO A 167 -6.49 0.11 -8.12
N THR A 168 -6.36 0.51 -9.37
CA THR A 168 -7.46 0.61 -10.34
C THR A 168 -7.20 -0.18 -11.63
N GLY A 169 -6.09 -0.91 -11.72
CA GLY A 169 -5.62 -1.51 -12.96
C GLY A 169 -6.56 -2.55 -13.60
N ASN A 170 -7.52 -3.10 -12.86
CA ASN A 170 -8.49 -4.10 -13.35
C ASN A 170 -9.95 -3.63 -13.21
N LEU A 171 -10.17 -2.33 -13.11
CA LEU A 171 -11.49 -1.75 -12.87
C LEU A 171 -11.98 -0.96 -14.10
N ASP A 172 -13.29 -0.89 -14.25
CA ASP A 172 -13.91 -0.03 -15.25
C ASP A 172 -13.71 1.47 -14.92
N PRO A 173 -13.84 2.38 -15.91
CA PRO A 173 -13.55 3.80 -15.70
C PRO A 173 -14.39 4.49 -14.62
N GLN A 174 -15.64 4.08 -14.41
CA GLN A 174 -16.49 4.67 -13.38
C GLN A 174 -16.02 4.21 -11.98
N THR A 175 -15.75 2.93 -11.83
CA THR A 175 -15.21 2.37 -10.57
C THR A 175 -13.82 2.94 -10.28
N GLU A 176 -12.94 3.12 -11.30
CA GLU A 176 -11.64 3.80 -11.14
C GLU A 176 -11.84 5.19 -10.53
N LYS A 177 -12.73 6.01 -11.08
CA LYS A 177 -13.03 7.34 -10.57
C LYS A 177 -13.46 7.30 -9.10
N ASP A 178 -14.39 6.42 -8.76
CA ASP A 178 -14.90 6.28 -7.40
C ASP A 178 -13.80 5.90 -6.41
N ILE A 179 -12.94 4.95 -6.78
CA ILE A 179 -11.78 4.53 -5.95
C ILE A 179 -10.80 5.69 -5.76
N MET A 180 -10.54 6.47 -6.81
CA MET A 180 -9.64 7.62 -6.72
C MET A 180 -10.22 8.73 -5.81
N GLU A 181 -11.54 8.94 -5.82
CA GLU A 181 -12.17 9.88 -4.88
C GLU A 181 -12.05 9.42 -3.42
N ILE A 182 -12.05 8.09 -3.15
CA ILE A 182 -11.78 7.57 -1.80
C ILE A 182 -10.35 7.95 -1.37
N PHE A 183 -9.35 7.72 -2.21
CA PHE A 183 -7.96 8.10 -1.89
C PHE A 183 -7.80 9.62 -1.69
N LYS A 184 -8.47 10.41 -2.52
CA LYS A 184 -8.47 11.87 -2.38
C LYS A 184 -9.11 12.35 -1.08
N LYS A 185 -10.21 11.70 -0.64
CA LYS A 185 -10.80 11.94 0.69
C LYS A 185 -9.83 11.61 1.81
N GLN A 186 -9.08 10.49 1.70
CA GLN A 186 -8.07 10.13 2.70
C GLN A 186 -6.93 11.17 2.76
N ALA A 187 -6.46 11.67 1.62
CA ALA A 187 -5.48 12.74 1.59
C ALA A 187 -6.02 14.02 2.25
N LYS A 188 -7.24 14.46 1.89
CA LYS A 188 -7.89 15.62 2.53
C LYS A 188 -8.09 15.44 4.04
N ALA A 189 -8.26 14.21 4.52
CA ALA A 189 -8.31 13.88 5.94
C ALA A 189 -6.93 13.87 6.64
N GLY A 190 -5.88 14.37 5.97
CA GLY A 190 -4.55 14.53 6.54
C GLY A 190 -3.61 13.33 6.34
N LYS A 191 -4.00 12.29 5.62
CA LYS A 191 -3.12 11.16 5.31
C LYS A 191 -2.13 11.54 4.21
N CYS A 192 -0.96 10.90 4.21
CA CYS A 192 -0.10 10.88 3.05
C CYS A 192 -0.52 9.70 2.17
N VAL A 193 -0.98 9.95 0.96
CA VAL A 193 -1.40 8.90 0.02
C VAL A 193 -0.37 8.79 -1.10
N ILE A 194 0.17 7.58 -1.32
CA ILE A 194 1.17 7.30 -2.35
C ILE A 194 0.62 6.19 -3.24
N ILE A 195 0.30 6.51 -4.48
CA ILE A 195 -0.20 5.56 -5.48
C ILE A 195 0.88 5.29 -6.51
N VAL A 196 1.15 4.04 -6.74
CA VAL A 196 2.05 3.60 -7.80
C VAL A 196 1.22 3.10 -8.98
N THR A 197 1.45 3.65 -10.17
CA THR A 197 0.65 3.29 -11.35
C THR A 197 1.34 3.63 -12.67
N HIS A 198 0.83 3.06 -13.76
CA HIS A 198 1.14 3.47 -15.12
C HIS A 198 -0.04 4.20 -15.80
N SER A 199 -1.21 4.34 -15.10
CA SER A 199 -2.41 4.97 -15.63
C SER A 199 -2.29 6.50 -15.64
N GLU A 200 -2.49 7.10 -16.82
CA GLU A 200 -2.57 8.56 -16.99
C GLU A 200 -3.81 9.15 -16.29
N ASN A 201 -4.89 8.40 -16.25
CA ASN A 201 -6.11 8.87 -15.60
C ASN A 201 -5.92 9.05 -14.10
N VAL A 202 -5.22 8.11 -13.46
CA VAL A 202 -4.88 8.20 -12.03
C VAL A 202 -3.99 9.41 -11.75
N CYS A 203 -3.07 9.75 -12.66
CA CYS A 203 -2.20 10.92 -12.52
C CYS A 203 -2.98 12.24 -12.40
N LYS A 204 -4.18 12.34 -13.00
CA LYS A 204 -5.02 13.57 -12.92
C LYS A 204 -5.53 13.89 -11.51
N TYR A 205 -5.49 12.92 -10.60
CA TYR A 205 -5.93 13.10 -9.20
C TYR A 205 -4.79 13.53 -8.26
N ALA A 206 -3.54 13.45 -8.72
CA ALA A 206 -2.36 13.69 -7.90
C ALA A 206 -2.14 15.18 -7.60
N ASP A 207 -1.70 15.48 -6.37
CA ASP A 207 -1.09 16.77 -6.05
C ASP A 207 0.34 16.85 -6.61
N TYR A 208 1.05 15.70 -6.61
CA TYR A 208 2.43 15.59 -7.09
C TYR A 208 2.64 14.28 -7.84
N ILE A 209 3.40 14.33 -8.92
CA ILE A 209 3.76 13.16 -9.72
C ILE A 209 5.28 13.03 -9.71
N TYR A 210 5.77 11.86 -9.29
CA TYR A 210 7.17 11.46 -9.44
C TYR A 210 7.27 10.37 -10.50
N GLU A 211 8.30 10.43 -11.34
CA GLU A 211 8.50 9.46 -12.41
C GLU A 211 9.68 8.54 -12.12
N LEU A 212 9.42 7.23 -12.09
CA LEU A 212 10.47 6.22 -12.08
C LEU A 212 10.83 5.85 -13.52
N LYS A 213 11.98 6.31 -13.99
CA LYS A 213 12.50 6.00 -15.32
C LYS A 213 13.01 4.57 -15.38
N LYS A 214 12.56 3.81 -16.38
CA LYS A 214 13.05 2.45 -16.62
C LYS A 214 14.53 2.53 -17.01
N LYS A 215 15.40 1.84 -16.24
CA LYS A 215 16.70 1.43 -16.75
C LYS A 215 16.57 0.04 -17.33
N TRP A 216 17.08 -0.17 -18.54
CA TRP A 216 17.05 -1.47 -19.25
C TRP A 216 17.95 -2.46 -18.51
N PHE A 217 17.36 -3.38 -17.72
CA PHE A 217 18.01 -4.58 -17.23
C PHE A 217 16.99 -5.70 -17.04
N PHE A 218 17.39 -6.93 -17.37
CA PHE A 218 16.59 -8.15 -17.24
C PHE A 218 16.25 -8.42 -15.76
N ILE A 219 14.97 -8.54 -15.46
CA ILE A 219 14.49 -8.86 -14.11
C ILE A 219 14.36 -10.37 -13.99
N SER A 220 15.12 -10.97 -13.08
CA SER A 220 15.00 -12.36 -12.69
C SER A 220 13.70 -12.63 -11.90
N PHE A 221 13.14 -13.83 -12.11
CA PHE A 221 11.87 -14.36 -11.60
C PHE A 221 11.72 -14.40 -10.05
N SER A 222 12.73 -14.01 -9.30
CA SER A 222 12.81 -14.07 -7.82
C SER A 222 11.88 -13.11 -7.08
N MET A 223 11.27 -12.13 -7.75
CA MET A 223 10.47 -11.07 -7.09
C MET A 223 9.08 -11.53 -6.62
N CYS A 224 8.48 -12.50 -7.30
CA CYS A 224 7.16 -13.02 -6.93
C CYS A 224 7.18 -13.74 -5.56
N LEU A 225 8.30 -14.39 -5.22
CA LEU A 225 8.48 -15.09 -3.95
C LEU A 225 8.61 -14.14 -2.73
N LYS A 226 9.12 -12.92 -2.90
CA LYS A 226 9.26 -11.97 -1.78
C LYS A 226 7.93 -11.32 -1.40
N PHE A 227 7.03 -11.08 -2.35
CA PHE A 227 5.65 -10.67 -2.07
C PHE A 227 4.84 -11.78 -1.38
N LEU A 228 5.11 -13.06 -1.72
CA LEU A 228 4.56 -14.21 -1.00
C LEU A 228 5.05 -14.25 0.47
N LYS A 229 6.28 -13.83 0.75
CA LYS A 229 6.79 -13.71 2.14
C LYS A 229 6.05 -12.65 2.95
N LEU A 230 5.55 -11.60 2.33
CA LEU A 230 4.65 -10.62 2.97
C LEU A 230 3.34 -11.26 3.42
N LEU A 231 2.76 -12.10 2.57
CA LEU A 231 1.61 -12.93 2.91
C LEU A 231 1.94 -13.89 4.06
N VAL A 232 3.11 -14.53 4.04
CA VAL A 232 3.52 -15.50 5.06
C VAL A 232 3.78 -14.85 6.42
N VAL A 233 4.37 -13.66 6.48
CA VAL A 233 4.51 -12.90 7.74
C VAL A 233 3.15 -12.47 8.26
N TYR A 234 2.25 -12.04 7.39
CA TYR A 234 0.86 -11.73 7.71
C TYR A 234 0.10 -13.00 8.19
N PHE A 235 0.36 -14.17 7.58
CA PHE A 235 -0.22 -15.47 7.96
C PHE A 235 0.38 -16.07 9.23
N ARG A 236 1.69 -15.88 9.49
CA ARG A 236 2.34 -16.44 10.68
C ARG A 236 1.82 -15.83 11.98
N TYR A 237 1.36 -14.58 11.95
CA TYR A 237 0.69 -13.95 13.08
C TYR A 237 -0.76 -14.44 13.28
N THR A 238 -1.44 -14.89 12.22
CA THR A 238 -2.82 -15.39 12.33
C THR A 238 -2.92 -16.83 12.84
N LEU A 239 -1.86 -17.64 12.72
CA LEU A 239 -1.83 -19.02 13.20
C LEU A 239 -1.33 -19.16 14.66
N LEU A 240 -0.74 -18.13 15.25
CA LEU A 240 -0.25 -18.14 16.64
C LEU A 240 -1.29 -17.63 17.67
N TYR A 241 -2.47 -17.26 17.23
CA TYR A 241 -3.58 -16.82 18.10
C TYR A 241 -4.87 -17.64 17.85
N ARG A 242 -4.74 -18.94 17.71
CA ARG A 242 -5.83 -19.91 17.97
C ARG A 242 -5.59 -20.61 19.27
#